data_06f0f7799325bb95a514aace092e373a
#
_entry.id   06f0f7799325bb95a514aace092e373a
#
_cell.length_a   1.000
_cell.length_b   1.000
_cell.length_c   1.000
_cell.angle_alpha   90.00
_cell.angle_beta   90.00
_cell.angle_gamma   90.00
#
_symmetry.space_group_name_H-M   'P 1'
#
loop_
_entity.id
_entity.type
_entity.pdbx_description
1 polymer ?
#
loop_
_entity_poly.entity_id
_entity_poly.type
_entity_poly.pdbx_seq_one_letter_code
_entity_poly.pdbx_strand_id
1 'polypeptide(L)'
;MNYTKEDLKVFKHRDIKPEQIDRQLANFEKGFDYVDLSEPATIGNGIIRIEAEDEERLNANFDKARQECELLKMVPASGSATRMFKDLFTFMDTYTGTEEEFLEFVQDKGAGTMHDFFLKLNELPFYNRLSAALWNDGKDIDKMIAKRQFNEILSYILTDKGLNYGNTPKGLVDFHIYRDFVRTAFDEHIVEGGMYCNNGKIARLHFTVSEEYMNLFKERLKKVTKVFEKMFNIKYEVTFSIQKPSTDTVSLTDKGELLRDSEGKLVFRPGGHGALIYNLEELKADIIFIKNIDNVIPDRAKGDTIKYKRLLAGTLVELQEKIFSYLSILDKKPTEEQLREIEAFMGQIGYKEAEGKTYKNQKERIKHLHQLLDRPIRVCGMVKNEGEPGGGPFWVKMKDGSSRLMIIESAQINLKDKEQKKMFDHSTHFNPVDLVCGVKNYKGKKFDLEKFIAPEQGFITHKSYKGKEIKVQELPGLWNGAMANWITVFVEVPLTTFTPVKTVFDLFRFEHRNVLKK
;
A
#
# COMPACT_ATOMS: atom_id res chain seq x y z
N MET A 1 7.00 11.84 -31.96
CA MET A 1 7.86 13.02 -31.61
C MET A 1 9.31 12.77 -32.02
N ASN A 2 10.09 13.78 -32.35
CA ASN A 2 11.52 13.56 -32.65
C ASN A 2 12.33 13.70 -31.35
N TYR A 3 12.80 12.55 -30.82
CA TYR A 3 13.67 12.50 -29.66
C TYR A 3 15.11 12.76 -30.03
N THR A 4 15.87 13.42 -29.18
CA THR A 4 17.31 13.62 -29.39
C THR A 4 18.07 12.30 -29.22
N LYS A 5 19.30 12.23 -29.72
CA LYS A 5 20.18 11.06 -29.49
C LYS A 5 20.43 10.81 -28.00
N GLU A 6 20.50 11.87 -27.21
CA GLU A 6 20.69 11.76 -25.76
C GLU A 6 19.42 11.23 -25.07
N ASP A 7 18.22 11.65 -25.50
CA ASP A 7 16.96 11.09 -24.98
C ASP A 7 16.87 9.59 -25.22
N LEU A 8 17.23 9.13 -26.42
CA LEU A 8 17.23 7.70 -26.77
C LEU A 8 18.26 6.89 -25.95
N LYS A 9 19.40 7.48 -25.57
CA LYS A 9 20.34 6.84 -24.63
C LYS A 9 19.73 6.70 -23.23
N VAL A 10 19.06 7.75 -22.73
CA VAL A 10 18.37 7.71 -21.43
C VAL A 10 17.27 6.65 -21.45
N PHE A 11 16.47 6.58 -22.51
CA PHE A 11 15.43 5.56 -22.67
C PHE A 11 16.04 4.15 -22.60
N LYS A 12 17.10 3.90 -23.35
CA LYS A 12 17.80 2.61 -23.35
C LYS A 12 18.34 2.26 -21.94
N HIS A 13 18.92 3.24 -21.24
CA HIS A 13 19.45 3.01 -19.89
C HIS A 13 18.35 2.66 -18.87
N ARG A 14 17.14 3.21 -19.04
CA ARG A 14 15.99 2.96 -18.20
C ARG A 14 15.12 1.79 -18.65
N ASP A 15 15.46 1.14 -19.76
CA ASP A 15 14.62 0.13 -20.42
C ASP A 15 13.22 0.67 -20.78
N ILE A 16 13.16 1.92 -21.25
CA ILE A 16 11.95 2.59 -21.72
C ILE A 16 11.94 2.55 -23.24
N LYS A 17 10.81 2.16 -23.84
CA LYS A 17 10.60 2.24 -25.29
C LYS A 17 10.05 3.61 -25.66
N PRO A 18 10.47 4.21 -26.82
CA PRO A 18 9.94 5.51 -27.26
C PRO A 18 8.41 5.55 -27.31
N GLU A 19 7.78 4.44 -27.70
CA GLU A 19 6.31 4.32 -27.79
C GLU A 19 5.63 4.41 -26.41
N GLN A 20 6.35 4.14 -25.32
CA GLN A 20 5.82 4.36 -23.96
C GLN A 20 5.74 5.87 -23.67
N ILE A 21 6.74 6.62 -24.10
CA ILE A 21 6.73 8.08 -23.94
C ILE A 21 5.66 8.72 -24.83
N ASP A 22 5.53 8.26 -26.09
CA ASP A 22 4.48 8.75 -26.99
C ASP A 22 3.08 8.52 -26.39
N ARG A 23 2.84 7.35 -25.76
CA ARG A 23 1.59 7.09 -25.04
C ARG A 23 1.40 8.01 -23.84
N GLN A 24 2.46 8.27 -23.05
CA GLN A 24 2.39 9.19 -21.93
C GLN A 24 2.02 10.61 -22.39
N LEU A 25 2.61 11.08 -23.49
CA LEU A 25 2.30 12.39 -24.06
C LEU A 25 0.83 12.45 -24.55
N ALA A 26 0.36 11.42 -25.23
CA ALA A 26 -1.03 11.33 -25.62
C ALA A 26 -2.00 11.34 -24.42
N ASN A 27 -1.61 10.72 -23.31
CA ASN A 27 -2.38 10.76 -22.06
C ASN A 27 -2.40 12.18 -21.46
N PHE A 28 -1.30 12.94 -21.53
CA PHE A 28 -1.30 14.34 -21.08
C PHE A 28 -2.21 15.24 -21.90
N GLU A 29 -2.33 14.97 -23.20
CA GLU A 29 -3.21 15.73 -24.11
C GLU A 29 -4.68 15.36 -23.91
N LYS A 30 -5.00 14.05 -23.85
CA LYS A 30 -6.37 13.53 -23.75
C LYS A 30 -6.92 13.59 -22.33
N GLY A 31 -6.06 13.42 -21.32
CA GLY A 31 -6.45 13.12 -19.95
C GLY A 31 -6.83 11.63 -19.78
N PHE A 32 -7.32 11.30 -18.60
CA PHE A 32 -7.86 9.98 -18.27
C PHE A 32 -9.37 10.08 -18.08
N ASP A 33 -10.09 9.06 -18.55
CA ASP A 33 -11.52 8.96 -18.32
C ASP A 33 -11.78 8.70 -16.83
N TYR A 34 -12.81 9.33 -16.28
CA TYR A 34 -13.28 8.99 -14.94
C TYR A 34 -13.95 7.61 -14.94
N VAL A 35 -13.87 6.93 -13.80
CA VAL A 35 -14.64 5.71 -13.59
C VAL A 35 -16.11 6.03 -13.36
N ASP A 36 -17.01 5.16 -13.81
CA ASP A 36 -18.45 5.28 -13.63
C ASP A 36 -18.88 4.40 -12.45
N LEU A 37 -19.15 5.03 -11.29
CA LEU A 37 -19.64 4.32 -10.11
C LEU A 37 -21.11 3.93 -10.32
N SER A 38 -21.43 2.67 -10.05
CA SER A 38 -22.84 2.22 -9.99
C SER A 38 -23.42 2.43 -8.60
N GLU A 39 -22.66 2.06 -7.56
CA GLU A 39 -23.05 2.15 -6.16
C GLU A 39 -21.84 1.94 -5.24
N PRO A 40 -21.85 2.43 -3.98
CA PRO A 40 -20.86 2.05 -3.00
C PRO A 40 -21.05 0.58 -2.62
N ALA A 41 -19.94 -0.15 -2.42
CA ALA A 41 -20.02 -1.48 -1.83
C ALA A 41 -20.29 -1.34 -0.31
N THR A 42 -21.23 -2.13 0.19
CA THR A 42 -21.64 -2.16 1.59
C THR A 42 -21.74 -3.58 2.09
N ILE A 43 -21.86 -3.77 3.41
CA ILE A 43 -22.07 -5.11 3.98
C ILE A 43 -23.33 -5.73 3.39
N GLY A 44 -23.20 -6.95 2.88
CA GLY A 44 -24.27 -7.66 2.18
C GLY A 44 -24.44 -7.27 0.70
N ASN A 45 -23.81 -6.19 0.25
CA ASN A 45 -23.76 -5.80 -1.15
C ASN A 45 -22.32 -5.46 -1.58
N GLY A 46 -21.49 -6.49 -1.75
CA GLY A 46 -20.10 -6.37 -2.18
C GLY A 46 -19.07 -6.43 -1.06
N ILE A 47 -19.45 -6.24 0.21
CA ILE A 47 -18.59 -6.46 1.37
C ILE A 47 -19.14 -7.63 2.18
N ILE A 48 -18.29 -8.62 2.41
CA ILE A 48 -18.58 -9.79 3.24
C ILE A 48 -18.23 -9.44 4.68
N ARG A 49 -19.13 -9.73 5.62
CA ARG A 49 -18.83 -9.83 7.05
C ARG A 49 -18.63 -11.30 7.37
N ILE A 50 -17.49 -11.64 7.96
CA ILE A 50 -17.22 -13.00 8.43
C ILE A 50 -17.93 -13.18 9.76
N GLU A 51 -18.85 -14.14 9.82
CA GLU A 51 -19.54 -14.49 11.05
C GLU A 51 -18.66 -15.42 11.92
N ALA A 52 -18.89 -15.44 13.23
CA ALA A 52 -18.07 -16.19 14.16
C ALA A 52 -18.04 -17.71 13.86
N GLU A 53 -19.13 -18.26 13.31
CA GLU A 53 -19.26 -19.65 12.91
C GLU A 53 -18.37 -20.04 11.71
N ASP A 54 -18.01 -19.08 10.87
CA ASP A 54 -17.14 -19.31 9.70
C ASP A 54 -15.65 -19.23 10.04
N GLU A 55 -15.29 -18.61 11.17
CA GLU A 55 -13.89 -18.32 11.52
C GLU A 55 -13.06 -19.61 11.64
N GLU A 56 -13.60 -20.66 12.27
CA GLU A 56 -12.90 -21.93 12.44
C GLU A 56 -12.62 -22.60 11.09
N ARG A 57 -13.62 -22.64 10.22
CA ARG A 57 -13.52 -23.19 8.87
C ARG A 57 -12.48 -22.46 8.02
N LEU A 58 -12.53 -21.12 8.00
CA LEU A 58 -11.59 -20.30 7.25
C LEU A 58 -10.16 -20.44 7.78
N ASN A 59 -9.98 -20.48 9.11
CA ASN A 59 -8.68 -20.74 9.71
C ASN A 59 -8.13 -22.12 9.35
N ALA A 60 -8.97 -23.15 9.34
CA ALA A 60 -8.58 -24.51 8.96
C ALA A 60 -8.16 -24.59 7.47
N ASN A 61 -8.90 -23.91 6.57
CA ASN A 61 -8.55 -23.82 5.16
C ASN A 61 -7.16 -23.17 4.98
N PHE A 62 -6.89 -22.07 5.68
CA PHE A 62 -5.58 -21.42 5.62
C PHE A 62 -4.48 -22.31 6.23
N ASP A 63 -4.72 -22.99 7.37
CA ASP A 63 -3.73 -23.85 8.02
C ASP A 63 -3.36 -25.06 7.15
N LYS A 64 -4.29 -25.58 6.36
CA LYS A 64 -4.00 -26.59 5.33
C LYS A 64 -3.16 -25.98 4.19
N ALA A 65 -3.63 -24.87 3.61
CA ALA A 65 -2.97 -24.25 2.47
C ALA A 65 -1.53 -23.81 2.79
N ARG A 66 -1.26 -23.27 3.99
CA ARG A 66 0.09 -22.81 4.36
C ARG A 66 1.13 -23.94 4.43
N GLN A 67 0.72 -25.20 4.51
CA GLN A 67 1.62 -26.35 4.48
C GLN A 67 1.96 -26.77 3.05
N GLU A 68 1.07 -26.49 2.10
CA GLU A 68 1.17 -26.92 0.71
C GLU A 68 1.60 -25.80 -0.23
N CYS A 69 1.33 -24.54 0.15
CA CYS A 69 1.55 -23.35 -0.66
C CYS A 69 2.77 -22.54 -0.21
N GLU A 70 3.40 -21.86 -1.16
CA GLU A 70 4.40 -20.84 -0.88
C GLU A 70 3.73 -19.52 -0.50
N LEU A 71 3.93 -19.11 0.76
CA LEU A 71 3.44 -17.83 1.29
C LEU A 71 4.53 -16.75 1.17
N LEU A 72 4.14 -15.53 0.83
CA LEU A 72 5.04 -14.38 0.80
C LEU A 72 4.33 -13.12 1.28
N LYS A 73 5.01 -12.28 2.03
CA LYS A 73 4.53 -10.95 2.42
C LYS A 73 5.29 -9.88 1.65
N MET A 74 4.59 -9.14 0.80
CA MET A 74 5.12 -7.98 0.07
C MET A 74 4.80 -6.69 0.82
N VAL A 75 5.84 -5.89 1.05
CA VAL A 75 5.73 -4.62 1.78
C VAL A 75 6.33 -3.50 0.93
N PRO A 76 5.52 -2.61 0.36
CA PRO A 76 5.99 -1.37 -0.22
C PRO A 76 6.67 -0.49 0.83
N ALA A 77 7.97 -0.20 0.67
CA ALA A 77 8.80 0.47 1.66
C ALA A 77 9.76 1.53 1.06
N SER A 78 9.48 2.01 -0.15
CA SER A 78 10.34 2.99 -0.85
C SER A 78 10.22 4.42 -0.33
N GLY A 79 9.20 4.74 0.48
CA GLY A 79 8.95 6.09 0.96
C GLY A 79 9.98 6.58 1.99
N SER A 80 10.47 7.83 1.80
CA SER A 80 11.25 8.52 2.83
C SER A 80 10.40 8.93 4.02
N ALA A 81 11.01 9.18 5.17
CA ALA A 81 10.33 9.67 6.36
C ALA A 81 10.02 11.19 6.32
N THR A 82 10.43 11.91 5.28
CA THR A 82 10.30 13.38 5.19
C THR A 82 8.88 13.87 5.47
N ARG A 83 7.85 13.17 4.92
CA ARG A 83 6.45 13.54 5.17
C ARG A 83 6.03 13.32 6.61
N MET A 84 6.57 12.28 7.27
CA MET A 84 6.30 11.98 8.67
C MET A 84 6.80 13.08 9.60
N PHE A 85 7.92 13.72 9.24
CA PHE A 85 8.56 14.78 10.02
C PHE A 85 8.31 16.19 9.46
N LYS A 86 7.33 16.36 8.56
CA LYS A 86 7.06 17.65 7.90
C LYS A 86 6.89 18.81 8.91
N ASP A 87 6.13 18.57 9.97
CA ASP A 87 5.83 19.60 10.96
C ASP A 87 7.07 20.03 11.75
N LEU A 88 8.00 19.09 12.00
CA LEU A 88 9.29 19.39 12.63
C LEU A 88 10.17 20.25 11.70
N PHE A 89 10.20 19.95 10.40
CA PHE A 89 10.90 20.78 9.42
C PHE A 89 10.29 22.18 9.36
N THR A 90 8.97 22.27 9.26
CA THR A 90 8.28 23.56 9.21
C THR A 90 8.58 24.39 10.46
N PHE A 91 8.53 23.78 11.66
CA PHE A 91 8.85 24.48 12.89
C PHE A 91 10.30 24.96 12.91
N MET A 92 11.25 24.12 12.50
CA MET A 92 12.68 24.48 12.45
C MET A 92 12.96 25.64 11.49
N ASP A 93 12.20 25.73 10.38
CA ASP A 93 12.35 26.79 9.38
C ASP A 93 11.70 28.12 9.81
N THR A 94 10.66 28.07 10.65
CA THR A 94 9.86 29.24 11.02
C THR A 94 10.14 29.78 12.41
N TYR A 95 10.50 28.93 13.38
CA TYR A 95 10.74 29.34 14.77
C TYR A 95 12.13 29.98 14.92
N THR A 96 12.17 31.27 15.23
CA THR A 96 13.42 32.04 15.44
C THR A 96 13.78 32.24 16.90
N GLY A 97 12.87 31.87 17.83
CA GLY A 97 13.09 31.93 19.27
C GLY A 97 12.81 33.31 19.90
N THR A 98 12.04 34.14 19.25
CA THR A 98 11.58 35.42 19.84
C THR A 98 10.62 35.14 21.01
N GLU A 99 10.45 36.09 21.94
CA GLU A 99 9.52 35.93 23.06
C GLU A 99 8.07 35.82 22.59
N GLU A 100 7.69 36.50 21.53
CA GLU A 100 6.37 36.44 20.92
C GLU A 100 6.08 35.05 20.37
N GLU A 101 6.98 34.49 19.55
CA GLU A 101 6.87 33.13 19.02
C GLU A 101 6.85 32.07 20.14
N PHE A 102 7.62 32.29 21.21
CA PHE A 102 7.60 31.38 22.34
C PHE A 102 6.25 31.42 23.09
N LEU A 103 5.65 32.60 23.25
CA LEU A 103 4.31 32.73 23.85
C LEU A 103 3.24 32.05 22.99
N GLU A 104 3.28 32.21 21.67
CA GLU A 104 2.42 31.50 20.72
C GLU A 104 2.60 29.98 20.84
N PHE A 105 3.86 29.51 20.82
CA PHE A 105 4.20 28.09 21.00
C PHE A 105 3.62 27.51 22.31
N VAL A 106 3.72 28.23 23.44
CA VAL A 106 3.20 27.76 24.73
C VAL A 106 1.66 27.79 24.78
N GLN A 107 1.02 28.65 24.00
CA GLN A 107 -0.44 28.73 23.90
C GLN A 107 -1.01 27.67 22.96
N ASP A 108 -0.27 27.21 21.97
CA ASP A 108 -0.66 26.17 21.02
C ASP A 108 -0.60 24.78 21.67
N LYS A 109 -1.63 24.49 22.49
CA LYS A 109 -1.73 23.25 23.28
C LYS A 109 -2.68 22.27 22.61
N GLY A 110 -2.31 21.00 22.62
CA GLY A 110 -3.17 19.93 22.14
C GLY A 110 -2.40 18.83 21.42
N ALA A 111 -3.08 17.75 21.15
CA ALA A 111 -2.50 16.63 20.41
C ALA A 111 -2.11 17.08 18.99
N GLY A 112 -0.88 16.74 18.55
CA GLY A 112 -0.38 17.07 17.23
C GLY A 112 0.28 18.47 17.13
N THR A 113 0.48 19.18 18.23
CA THR A 113 1.20 20.46 18.25
C THR A 113 2.68 20.29 18.60
N MET A 114 3.51 21.26 18.23
CA MET A 114 4.93 21.25 18.60
C MET A 114 5.14 21.40 20.11
N HIS A 115 4.25 22.09 20.81
CA HIS A 115 4.27 22.16 22.27
C HIS A 115 4.09 20.77 22.89
N ASP A 116 3.08 20.01 22.43
CA ASP A 116 2.83 18.64 22.89
C ASP A 116 3.99 17.69 22.54
N PHE A 117 4.61 17.89 21.37
CA PHE A 117 5.80 17.15 20.94
C PHE A 117 6.95 17.28 21.94
N PHE A 118 7.35 18.51 22.30
CA PHE A 118 8.45 18.72 23.24
C PHE A 118 8.10 18.32 24.66
N LEU A 119 6.85 18.48 25.06
CA LEU A 119 6.37 18.05 26.38
C LEU A 119 6.45 16.53 26.57
N LYS A 120 6.19 15.77 25.50
CA LYS A 120 6.18 14.30 25.49
C LYS A 120 7.37 13.68 24.76
N LEU A 121 8.40 14.45 24.46
CA LEU A 121 9.54 13.99 23.67
C LEU A 121 10.17 12.70 24.25
N ASN A 122 10.19 12.56 25.57
CA ASN A 122 10.71 11.38 26.28
C ASN A 122 9.84 10.12 26.11
N GLU A 123 8.63 10.22 25.57
CA GLU A 123 7.76 9.08 25.27
C GLU A 123 8.03 8.48 23.87
N LEU A 124 8.80 9.19 23.02
CA LEU A 124 9.06 8.76 21.65
C LEU A 124 10.07 7.60 21.61
N PRO A 125 9.87 6.64 20.68
CA PRO A 125 10.73 5.45 20.56
C PRO A 125 12.22 5.75 20.37
N PHE A 126 12.53 6.88 19.78
CA PHE A 126 13.91 7.29 19.49
C PHE A 126 14.53 8.23 20.56
N TYR A 127 13.82 8.54 21.64
CA TYR A 127 14.30 9.48 22.67
C TYR A 127 15.67 9.10 23.23
N ASN A 128 15.88 7.84 23.62
CA ASN A 128 17.14 7.39 24.20
C ASN A 128 18.32 7.53 23.21
N ARG A 129 18.08 7.29 21.92
CA ARG A 129 19.09 7.49 20.88
C ARG A 129 19.38 8.96 20.66
N LEU A 130 18.35 9.81 20.67
CA LEU A 130 18.48 11.26 20.60
C LEU A 130 19.29 11.81 21.79
N SER A 131 18.90 11.42 23.00
CA SER A 131 19.59 11.83 24.21
C SER A 131 21.07 11.40 24.23
N ALA A 132 21.36 10.17 23.78
CA ALA A 132 22.73 9.69 23.66
C ALA A 132 23.55 10.48 22.61
N ALA A 133 22.94 10.82 21.46
CA ALA A 133 23.60 11.61 20.43
C ALA A 133 23.95 13.04 20.96
N LEU A 134 23.02 13.67 21.64
CA LEU A 134 23.24 14.97 22.28
C LEU A 134 24.31 14.89 23.38
N TRP A 135 24.25 13.87 24.22
CA TRP A 135 25.21 13.67 25.31
C TRP A 135 26.65 13.48 24.79
N ASN A 136 26.83 12.77 23.69
CA ASN A 136 28.15 12.58 23.08
C ASN A 136 28.78 13.92 22.63
N ASP A 137 27.95 14.93 22.33
CA ASP A 137 28.38 16.28 22.01
C ASP A 137 28.38 17.23 23.23
N GLY A 138 28.30 16.68 24.46
CA GLY A 138 28.31 17.43 25.71
C GLY A 138 27.02 18.22 25.97
N LYS A 139 25.90 17.85 25.35
CA LYS A 139 24.61 18.53 25.46
C LYS A 139 23.63 17.69 26.28
N ASP A 140 22.87 18.38 27.11
CA ASP A 140 21.84 17.80 27.98
C ASP A 140 20.46 18.23 27.46
N ILE A 141 19.63 17.27 27.06
CA ILE A 141 18.37 17.52 26.40
C ILE A 141 17.39 18.32 27.28
N ASP A 142 17.35 18.05 28.59
CA ASP A 142 16.44 18.74 29.52
C ASP A 142 16.85 20.20 29.70
N LYS A 143 18.17 20.45 29.78
CA LYS A 143 18.71 21.81 29.82
C LYS A 143 18.48 22.57 28.52
N MET A 144 18.52 21.87 27.37
CA MET A 144 18.24 22.47 26.07
C MET A 144 16.77 22.88 25.95
N ILE A 145 15.83 22.00 26.40
CA ILE A 145 14.40 22.34 26.45
C ILE A 145 14.17 23.54 27.37
N ALA A 146 14.76 23.55 28.57
CA ALA A 146 14.64 24.67 29.49
C ALA A 146 15.20 25.99 28.95
N LYS A 147 16.22 25.92 28.06
CA LYS A 147 16.81 27.06 27.37
C LYS A 147 16.15 27.38 26.02
N ARG A 148 15.04 26.75 25.70
CA ARG A 148 14.29 26.93 24.43
C ARG A 148 15.14 26.66 23.18
N GLN A 149 16.11 25.75 23.25
CA GLN A 149 16.99 25.36 22.14
C GLN A 149 16.33 24.32 21.23
N PHE A 150 15.06 24.56 20.86
CA PHE A 150 14.23 23.61 20.14
C PHE A 150 14.79 23.25 18.76
N ASN A 151 15.19 24.24 17.95
CA ASN A 151 15.75 24.01 16.63
C ASN A 151 17.01 23.16 16.64
N GLU A 152 17.82 23.30 17.70
CA GLU A 152 19.01 22.48 17.85
C GLU A 152 18.65 21.02 18.16
N ILE A 153 17.68 20.77 19.05
CA ILE A 153 17.16 19.41 19.30
C ILE A 153 16.61 18.80 18.01
N LEU A 154 15.81 19.56 17.26
CA LEU A 154 15.25 19.09 15.98
C LEU A 154 16.34 18.80 14.94
N SER A 155 17.44 19.57 14.93
CA SER A 155 18.56 19.28 14.05
C SER A 155 19.20 17.91 14.32
N TYR A 156 19.23 17.45 15.59
CA TYR A 156 19.70 16.10 15.94
C TYR A 156 18.69 15.00 15.58
N ILE A 157 17.41 15.31 15.52
CA ILE A 157 16.42 14.34 15.03
C ILE A 157 16.51 14.20 13.51
N LEU A 158 16.61 15.33 12.80
CA LEU A 158 16.37 15.42 11.35
C LEU A 158 17.63 15.26 10.49
N THR A 159 18.81 15.69 11.00
CA THR A 159 20.03 15.73 10.22
C THR A 159 21.06 14.70 10.66
N ASP A 160 22.17 14.61 9.92
CA ASP A 160 23.32 13.75 10.15
C ASP A 160 24.11 14.06 11.45
N LYS A 161 23.79 15.17 12.10
CA LYS A 161 24.30 15.48 13.45
C LYS A 161 23.86 14.43 14.48
N GLY A 162 22.73 13.76 14.26
CA GLY A 162 22.19 12.79 15.18
C GLY A 162 21.51 11.61 14.48
N LEU A 163 20.17 11.57 14.48
CA LEU A 163 19.40 10.42 14.00
C LEU A 163 19.23 10.38 12.49
N ASN A 164 19.38 11.51 11.82
CA ASN A 164 19.25 11.69 10.37
C ASN A 164 17.89 11.24 9.79
N TYR A 165 16.81 11.41 10.53
CA TYR A 165 15.48 10.97 10.10
C TYR A 165 14.93 11.72 8.89
N GLY A 166 15.46 12.91 8.60
CA GLY A 166 15.16 13.64 7.36
C GLY A 166 15.57 12.90 6.10
N ASN A 167 16.64 12.06 6.18
CA ASN A 167 17.18 11.27 5.07
C ASN A 167 17.07 9.75 5.31
N THR A 168 16.20 9.34 6.23
CA THR A 168 16.00 7.91 6.55
C THR A 168 14.72 7.40 5.90
N PRO A 169 14.68 6.17 5.35
CA PRO A 169 13.45 5.59 4.87
C PRO A 169 12.49 5.33 6.05
N LYS A 170 11.20 5.57 5.85
CA LYS A 170 10.17 5.43 6.89
C LYS A 170 10.20 4.06 7.58
N GLY A 171 10.52 3.00 6.83
CA GLY A 171 10.65 1.65 7.35
C GLY A 171 11.73 1.47 8.43
N LEU A 172 12.73 2.35 8.50
CA LEU A 172 13.84 2.29 9.45
C LEU A 172 13.74 3.31 10.59
N VAL A 173 12.66 4.08 10.65
CA VAL A 173 12.35 4.92 11.82
C VAL A 173 11.89 4.05 12.97
N ASP A 174 12.34 4.37 14.19
CA ASP A 174 11.93 3.69 15.41
C ASP A 174 10.46 3.97 15.71
N PHE A 175 9.62 2.93 15.73
CA PHE A 175 8.17 3.05 15.88
C PHE A 175 7.66 2.62 17.26
N HIS A 176 8.23 1.55 17.83
CA HIS A 176 7.68 1.00 19.07
C HIS A 176 8.77 0.67 20.09
N ILE A 177 8.53 1.08 21.33
CA ILE A 177 9.37 0.77 22.49
C ILE A 177 8.94 -0.57 23.07
N TYR A 178 9.91 -1.43 23.33
CA TYR A 178 9.79 -2.64 24.16
C TYR A 178 10.69 -2.48 25.39
N ARG A 179 10.59 -3.38 26.34
CA ARG A 179 11.30 -3.26 27.61
C ARG A 179 12.80 -2.95 27.44
N ASP A 180 13.46 -3.72 26.57
CA ASP A 180 14.93 -3.69 26.43
C ASP A 180 15.40 -3.28 25.00
N PHE A 181 14.48 -2.96 24.10
CA PHE A 181 14.80 -2.63 22.71
C PHE A 181 13.70 -1.80 22.03
N VAL A 182 14.04 -1.30 20.86
CA VAL A 182 13.11 -0.55 20.01
C VAL A 182 13.00 -1.27 18.66
N ARG A 183 11.80 -1.36 18.12
CA ARG A 183 11.55 -1.85 16.76
C ARG A 183 11.24 -0.74 15.81
N THR A 184 11.83 -0.83 14.62
CA THR A 184 11.44 -0.02 13.47
C THR A 184 10.19 -0.59 12.82
N ALA A 185 9.56 0.16 11.91
CA ALA A 185 8.44 -0.37 11.13
C ALA A 185 8.84 -1.63 10.33
N PHE A 186 10.06 -1.67 9.80
CA PHE A 186 10.61 -2.86 9.12
C PHE A 186 10.67 -4.08 10.04
N ASP A 187 11.14 -3.91 11.27
CA ASP A 187 11.20 -5.00 12.25
C ASP A 187 9.83 -5.56 12.57
N GLU A 188 8.83 -4.67 12.71
CA GLU A 188 7.45 -5.08 12.97
C GLU A 188 6.87 -5.92 11.82
N HIS A 189 7.21 -5.59 10.57
CA HIS A 189 6.80 -6.42 9.42
C HIS A 189 7.47 -7.78 9.42
N ILE A 190 8.73 -7.90 9.85
CA ILE A 190 9.40 -9.21 9.99
C ILE A 190 8.71 -10.04 11.07
N VAL A 191 8.42 -9.44 12.22
CA VAL A 191 7.66 -10.09 13.30
C VAL A 191 6.28 -10.57 12.81
N GLU A 192 5.53 -9.73 12.10
CA GLU A 192 4.25 -10.12 11.49
C GLU A 192 4.40 -11.29 10.51
N GLY A 193 5.49 -11.33 9.73
CA GLY A 193 5.81 -12.46 8.86
C GLY A 193 5.90 -13.77 9.64
N GLY A 194 6.58 -13.74 10.80
CA GLY A 194 6.67 -14.88 11.71
C GLY A 194 5.34 -15.28 12.35
N MET A 195 4.41 -14.35 12.50
CA MET A 195 3.13 -14.61 13.17
C MET A 195 2.07 -15.22 12.22
N TYR A 196 1.96 -14.75 10.96
CA TYR A 196 0.90 -15.22 10.07
C TYR A 196 1.37 -15.63 8.66
N CYS A 197 2.53 -15.18 8.18
CA CYS A 197 3.02 -15.48 6.83
C CYS A 197 4.20 -16.44 6.86
N ASN A 198 3.98 -17.65 7.40
CA ASN A 198 4.98 -18.72 7.44
C ASN A 198 4.31 -20.10 7.29
N ASN A 199 5.07 -21.08 6.85
CA ASN A 199 4.64 -22.47 6.70
C ASN A 199 5.05 -23.39 7.88
N GLY A 200 5.33 -22.80 9.05
CA GLY A 200 5.85 -23.50 10.23
C GLY A 200 7.38 -23.70 10.23
N LYS A 201 8.07 -23.41 9.12
CA LYS A 201 9.52 -23.52 8.98
C LYS A 201 10.17 -22.24 8.44
N ILE A 202 9.52 -21.59 7.48
CA ILE A 202 10.07 -20.43 6.75
C ILE A 202 9.02 -19.35 6.65
N ALA A 203 9.39 -18.11 6.95
CA ALA A 203 8.66 -16.90 6.63
C ALA A 203 9.36 -16.18 5.46
N ARG A 204 8.63 -15.92 4.37
CA ARG A 204 9.15 -15.19 3.21
C ARG A 204 8.58 -13.79 3.17
N LEU A 205 9.48 -12.79 3.08
CA LEU A 205 9.11 -11.39 2.95
C LEU A 205 9.84 -10.75 1.78
N HIS A 206 9.16 -9.83 1.13
CA HIS A 206 9.74 -9.01 0.08
C HIS A 206 9.46 -7.54 0.34
N PHE A 207 10.50 -6.71 0.32
CA PHE A 207 10.38 -5.26 0.48
C PHE A 207 10.76 -4.56 -0.82
N THR A 208 9.90 -3.67 -1.30
CA THR A 208 10.29 -2.74 -2.36
C THR A 208 10.84 -1.47 -1.72
N VAL A 209 12.08 -1.15 -2.01
CA VAL A 209 12.81 -0.03 -1.39
C VAL A 209 13.37 0.90 -2.46
N SER A 210 13.74 2.12 -2.10
CA SER A 210 14.54 2.98 -2.98
C SER A 210 15.99 2.51 -3.00
N GLU A 211 16.65 2.63 -4.14
CA GLU A 211 18.03 2.15 -4.34
C GLU A 211 19.00 2.72 -3.32
N GLU A 212 18.88 4.01 -3.02
CA GLU A 212 19.68 4.74 -2.04
C GLU A 212 19.61 4.16 -0.62
N TYR A 213 18.48 3.52 -0.25
CA TYR A 213 18.26 2.95 1.08
C TYR A 213 18.50 1.45 1.16
N MET A 214 18.77 0.78 0.05
CA MET A 214 18.92 -0.69 -0.03
C MET A 214 19.93 -1.22 1.00
N ASN A 215 21.08 -0.58 1.14
CA ASN A 215 22.12 -1.01 2.07
C ASN A 215 21.69 -0.87 3.53
N LEU A 216 20.99 0.21 3.89
CA LEU A 216 20.48 0.42 5.24
C LEU A 216 19.49 -0.68 5.65
N PHE A 217 18.59 -1.07 4.76
CA PHE A 217 17.67 -2.19 5.03
C PHE A 217 18.41 -3.52 5.18
N LYS A 218 19.41 -3.81 4.33
CA LYS A 218 20.22 -5.02 4.42
C LYS A 218 21.02 -5.09 5.73
N GLU A 219 21.57 -3.97 6.18
CA GLU A 219 22.28 -3.89 7.47
C GLU A 219 21.34 -4.11 8.65
N ARG A 220 20.15 -3.49 8.62
CA ARG A 220 19.14 -3.73 9.67
C ARG A 220 18.72 -5.18 9.70
N LEU A 221 18.46 -5.79 8.56
CA LEU A 221 18.10 -7.20 8.45
C LEU A 221 19.15 -8.11 9.12
N LYS A 222 20.45 -7.91 8.83
CA LYS A 222 21.54 -8.67 9.44
C LYS A 222 21.52 -8.60 10.97
N LYS A 223 21.17 -7.43 11.53
CA LYS A 223 21.12 -7.21 12.99
C LYS A 223 19.97 -7.95 13.66
N VAL A 224 18.80 -8.04 13.00
CA VAL A 224 17.56 -8.51 13.64
C VAL A 224 17.19 -9.96 13.30
N THR A 225 17.63 -10.50 12.15
CA THR A 225 17.20 -11.81 11.64
C THR A 225 17.38 -12.93 12.68
N LYS A 226 18.59 -13.07 13.26
CA LYS A 226 18.87 -14.15 14.23
C LYS A 226 17.99 -14.07 15.48
N VAL A 227 17.65 -12.86 15.91
CA VAL A 227 16.78 -12.63 17.07
C VAL A 227 15.36 -13.14 16.77
N PHE A 228 14.82 -12.78 15.62
CA PHE A 228 13.47 -13.19 15.22
C PHE A 228 13.40 -14.67 14.81
N GLU A 229 14.43 -15.23 14.16
CA GLU A 229 14.53 -16.67 13.91
C GLU A 229 14.44 -17.48 15.23
N LYS A 230 15.16 -17.02 16.27
CA LYS A 230 15.09 -17.64 17.58
C LYS A 230 13.74 -17.46 18.27
N MET A 231 13.14 -16.26 18.12
CA MET A 231 11.85 -15.93 18.75
C MET A 231 10.71 -16.82 18.22
N PHE A 232 10.67 -17.08 16.92
CA PHE A 232 9.60 -17.85 16.27
C PHE A 232 9.97 -19.29 15.94
N ASN A 233 11.23 -19.69 16.16
CA ASN A 233 11.77 -21.00 15.78
C ASN A 233 11.56 -21.34 14.30
N ILE A 234 11.73 -20.36 13.40
CA ILE A 234 11.61 -20.48 11.94
C ILE A 234 12.80 -19.79 11.27
N LYS A 235 12.97 -20.03 9.97
CA LYS A 235 13.90 -19.28 9.13
C LYS A 235 13.21 -18.10 8.44
N TYR A 236 13.96 -17.03 8.17
CA TYR A 236 13.49 -15.89 7.38
C TYR A 236 14.23 -15.81 6.05
N GLU A 237 13.45 -15.77 4.97
CA GLU A 237 13.91 -15.46 3.63
C GLU A 237 13.40 -14.07 3.27
N VAL A 238 14.28 -13.06 3.34
CA VAL A 238 13.92 -11.67 3.07
C VAL A 238 14.63 -11.21 1.81
N THR A 239 13.85 -10.74 0.84
CA THR A 239 14.33 -10.22 -0.43
C THR A 239 13.96 -8.75 -0.61
N PHE A 240 14.70 -8.07 -1.48
CA PHE A 240 14.50 -6.67 -1.78
C PHE A 240 14.47 -6.44 -3.28
N SER A 241 13.65 -5.49 -3.74
CA SER A 241 13.71 -4.94 -5.08
C SER A 241 13.58 -3.42 -5.06
N ILE A 242 13.96 -2.79 -6.15
CA ILE A 242 13.68 -1.37 -6.41
C ILE A 242 12.52 -1.27 -7.39
N GLN A 243 11.81 -0.15 -7.37
CA GLN A 243 10.87 0.17 -8.43
C GLN A 243 11.62 0.22 -9.76
N LYS A 244 11.08 -0.43 -10.80
CA LYS A 244 11.77 -0.51 -12.09
C LYS A 244 11.88 0.86 -12.76
N PRO A 245 13.06 1.32 -13.17
CA PRO A 245 13.22 2.58 -13.92
C PRO A 245 12.41 2.64 -15.22
N SER A 246 12.07 1.49 -15.81
CA SER A 246 11.20 1.39 -16.99
C SER A 246 9.74 1.81 -16.72
N THR A 247 9.36 1.95 -15.44
CA THR A 247 8.04 2.41 -15.03
C THR A 247 7.99 3.91 -14.73
N ASP A 248 9.13 4.60 -14.83
CA ASP A 248 9.17 6.05 -14.64
C ASP A 248 8.43 6.78 -15.76
N THR A 249 7.82 7.89 -15.40
CA THR A 249 7.07 8.71 -16.34
C THR A 249 7.77 10.05 -16.59
N VAL A 250 7.61 10.58 -17.80
CA VAL A 250 8.10 11.93 -18.11
C VAL A 250 7.24 12.98 -17.40
N SER A 251 7.83 14.14 -17.17
CA SER A 251 7.13 15.32 -16.64
C SER A 251 6.97 16.36 -17.73
N LEU A 252 5.88 17.12 -17.65
CA LEU A 252 5.66 18.29 -18.50
C LEU A 252 5.73 19.57 -17.67
N THR A 253 6.15 20.65 -18.34
CA THR A 253 6.00 22.00 -17.83
C THR A 253 4.52 22.40 -17.77
N ASP A 254 4.18 23.50 -17.13
CA ASP A 254 2.85 24.12 -17.18
C ASP A 254 2.36 24.40 -18.62
N LYS A 255 3.31 24.66 -19.55
CA LYS A 255 3.02 24.88 -20.97
C LYS A 255 2.83 23.61 -21.78
N GLY A 256 2.93 22.42 -21.17
CA GLY A 256 2.78 21.14 -21.86
C GLY A 256 4.03 20.63 -22.60
N GLU A 257 5.19 21.26 -22.39
CA GLU A 257 6.46 20.84 -23.00
C GLU A 257 7.16 19.80 -22.09
N LEU A 258 7.92 18.87 -22.69
CA LEU A 258 8.76 17.94 -21.95
C LEU A 258 9.72 18.68 -21.01
N LEU A 259 9.64 18.37 -19.71
CA LEU A 259 10.50 19.01 -18.72
C LEU A 259 11.93 18.50 -18.86
N ARG A 260 12.87 19.47 -18.92
CA ARG A 260 14.31 19.21 -18.95
C ARG A 260 15.00 19.88 -17.76
N ASP A 261 16.04 19.25 -17.28
CA ASP A 261 16.90 19.82 -16.24
C ASP A 261 17.85 20.90 -16.80
N SER A 262 18.75 21.44 -15.94
CA SER A 262 19.73 22.45 -16.32
C SER A 262 20.77 21.97 -17.37
N GLU A 263 20.90 20.65 -17.56
CA GLU A 263 21.80 20.04 -18.55
C GLU A 263 21.04 19.66 -19.83
N GLY A 264 19.74 19.99 -19.94
CA GLY A 264 18.88 19.66 -21.07
C GLY A 264 18.39 18.22 -21.10
N LYS A 265 18.62 17.42 -20.06
CA LYS A 265 18.16 16.04 -19.95
C LYS A 265 16.69 15.98 -19.53
N LEU A 266 15.95 14.99 -20.03
CA LEU A 266 14.56 14.75 -19.64
C LEU A 266 14.45 14.42 -18.16
N VAL A 267 13.48 15.03 -17.49
CA VAL A 267 13.18 14.79 -16.08
C VAL A 267 12.12 13.69 -15.99
N PHE A 268 12.51 12.55 -15.42
CA PHE A 268 11.63 11.44 -15.09
C PHE A 268 11.20 11.49 -13.64
N ARG A 269 10.02 10.95 -13.38
CA ARG A 269 9.47 10.78 -12.03
C ARG A 269 9.00 9.34 -11.85
N PRO A 270 9.11 8.79 -10.65
CA PRO A 270 8.51 7.49 -10.35
C PRO A 270 7.03 7.46 -10.72
N GLY A 271 6.59 6.40 -11.39
CA GLY A 271 5.20 6.22 -11.84
C GLY A 271 4.17 6.00 -10.72
N GLY A 272 4.53 6.27 -9.47
CA GLY A 272 3.68 6.05 -8.30
C GLY A 272 3.64 4.58 -7.85
N HIS A 273 2.73 4.26 -6.91
CA HIS A 273 2.62 2.89 -6.41
C HIS A 273 2.10 1.87 -7.45
N GLY A 274 1.53 2.34 -8.55
CA GLY A 274 1.13 1.50 -9.68
C GLY A 274 2.29 0.75 -10.32
N ALA A 275 3.50 1.33 -10.31
CA ALA A 275 4.72 0.68 -10.79
C ALA A 275 5.04 -0.62 -10.03
N LEU A 276 4.54 -0.80 -8.82
CA LEU A 276 4.82 -1.98 -8.00
C LEU A 276 4.15 -3.26 -8.50
N ILE A 277 3.22 -3.19 -9.46
CA ILE A 277 2.67 -4.38 -10.11
C ILE A 277 3.78 -5.17 -10.83
N TYR A 278 4.77 -4.49 -11.40
CA TYR A 278 5.92 -5.12 -12.05
C TYR A 278 6.89 -5.78 -11.06
N ASN A 279 6.96 -5.29 -9.82
CA ASN A 279 7.68 -5.96 -8.75
C ASN A 279 6.90 -7.20 -8.28
N LEU A 280 5.57 -7.08 -8.12
CA LEU A 280 4.69 -8.20 -7.77
C LEU A 280 4.75 -9.32 -8.83
N GLU A 281 4.84 -8.95 -10.13
CA GLU A 281 5.00 -9.89 -11.23
C GLU A 281 6.24 -10.79 -11.08
N GLU A 282 7.32 -10.31 -10.49
CA GLU A 282 8.55 -11.11 -10.33
C GLU A 282 8.52 -12.06 -9.13
N LEU A 283 7.58 -11.88 -8.21
CA LEU A 283 7.51 -12.69 -7.00
C LEU A 283 7.00 -14.11 -7.31
N LYS A 284 7.65 -15.09 -6.69
CA LYS A 284 7.29 -16.50 -6.82
C LYS A 284 6.63 -16.94 -5.53
N ALA A 285 5.32 -16.96 -5.50
CA ALA A 285 4.52 -17.46 -4.38
C ALA A 285 3.12 -17.86 -4.88
N ASP A 286 2.39 -18.61 -4.07
CA ASP A 286 1.00 -18.99 -4.32
C ASP A 286 0.05 -17.96 -3.70
N ILE A 287 0.35 -17.55 -2.47
CA ILE A 287 -0.41 -16.58 -1.69
C ILE A 287 0.50 -15.43 -1.29
N ILE A 288 0.12 -14.20 -1.68
CA ILE A 288 0.89 -13.00 -1.40
C ILE A 288 0.07 -12.04 -0.53
N PHE A 289 0.57 -11.77 0.68
CA PHE A 289 0.03 -10.74 1.56
C PHE A 289 0.65 -9.38 1.20
N ILE A 290 -0.16 -8.34 1.05
CA ILE A 290 0.32 -6.97 0.80
C ILE A 290 -0.14 -6.07 1.94
N LYS A 291 0.79 -5.29 2.51
CA LYS A 291 0.52 -4.33 3.58
C LYS A 291 1.53 -3.18 3.51
N ASN A 292 1.09 -1.95 3.73
CA ASN A 292 1.97 -0.79 3.71
C ASN A 292 2.94 -0.78 4.89
N ILE A 293 4.16 -0.26 4.66
CA ILE A 293 5.25 -0.21 5.66
C ILE A 293 4.87 0.50 6.95
N ASP A 294 4.01 1.50 6.90
CA ASP A 294 3.64 2.32 8.05
C ASP A 294 2.44 1.80 8.86
N ASN A 295 1.75 0.76 8.36
CA ASN A 295 0.61 0.16 9.06
C ASN A 295 1.06 -1.01 9.93
N VAL A 296 1.67 -0.71 11.05
CA VAL A 296 2.16 -1.69 12.04
C VAL A 296 1.78 -1.26 13.45
N ILE A 297 1.71 -2.23 14.35
CA ILE A 297 1.27 -2.04 15.73
C ILE A 297 2.16 -2.88 16.67
N PRO A 298 2.36 -2.52 17.96
CA PRO A 298 3.13 -3.32 18.88
C PRO A 298 2.47 -4.67 19.20
N ASP A 299 3.30 -5.65 19.64
CA ASP A 299 2.90 -7.06 19.84
C ASP A 299 1.62 -7.23 20.68
N ARG A 300 1.45 -6.40 21.73
CA ARG A 300 0.27 -6.44 22.60
C ARG A 300 -1.07 -6.23 21.88
N ALA A 301 -1.05 -5.58 20.71
CA ALA A 301 -2.24 -5.21 19.95
C ALA A 301 -2.37 -5.96 18.63
N LYS A 302 -1.41 -6.85 18.26
CA LYS A 302 -1.41 -7.58 16.98
C LYS A 302 -2.52 -8.65 16.85
N GLY A 303 -3.28 -8.93 17.91
CA GLY A 303 -4.30 -10.00 17.91
C GLY A 303 -5.25 -9.93 16.71
N ASP A 304 -5.88 -8.78 16.51
CA ASP A 304 -6.79 -8.58 15.37
C ASP A 304 -6.08 -8.63 14.02
N THR A 305 -4.89 -8.03 13.93
CA THR A 305 -4.09 -8.10 12.69
C THR A 305 -3.82 -9.56 12.29
N ILE A 306 -3.39 -10.40 13.23
CA ILE A 306 -3.10 -11.82 12.97
C ILE A 306 -4.39 -12.56 12.60
N LYS A 307 -5.44 -12.37 13.39
CA LYS A 307 -6.74 -13.02 13.19
C LYS A 307 -7.27 -12.73 11.78
N TYR A 308 -7.40 -11.46 11.44
CA TYR A 308 -8.02 -11.07 10.17
C TYR A 308 -7.11 -11.35 8.96
N LYS A 309 -5.79 -11.30 9.09
CA LYS A 309 -4.89 -11.77 8.02
C LYS A 309 -5.09 -13.24 7.69
N ARG A 310 -5.30 -14.09 8.71
CA ARG A 310 -5.59 -15.51 8.51
C ARG A 310 -6.98 -15.73 7.90
N LEU A 311 -7.99 -14.99 8.35
CA LEU A 311 -9.34 -15.07 7.82
C LEU A 311 -9.42 -14.62 6.34
N LEU A 312 -8.75 -13.52 5.97
CA LEU A 312 -8.65 -13.08 4.58
C LEU A 312 -7.96 -14.14 3.69
N ALA A 313 -6.90 -14.77 4.21
CA ALA A 313 -6.21 -15.84 3.49
C ALA A 313 -7.07 -17.10 3.38
N GLY A 314 -7.80 -17.48 4.42
CA GLY A 314 -8.75 -18.59 4.40
C GLY A 314 -9.88 -18.37 3.40
N THR A 315 -10.41 -17.15 3.33
CA THR A 315 -11.40 -16.74 2.33
C THR A 315 -10.83 -16.85 0.92
N LEU A 316 -9.58 -16.39 0.70
CA LEU A 316 -8.91 -16.53 -0.60
C LEU A 316 -8.82 -18.01 -1.02
N VAL A 317 -8.34 -18.87 -0.13
CA VAL A 317 -8.17 -20.32 -0.40
C VAL A 317 -9.49 -20.96 -0.78
N GLU A 318 -10.54 -20.73 0.00
CA GLU A 318 -11.89 -21.27 -0.26
C GLU A 318 -12.44 -20.84 -1.62
N LEU A 319 -12.31 -19.55 -1.95
CA LEU A 319 -12.75 -19.02 -3.24
C LEU A 319 -11.93 -19.58 -4.40
N GLN A 320 -10.61 -19.72 -4.23
CA GLN A 320 -9.74 -20.31 -5.26
C GLN A 320 -10.08 -21.77 -5.53
N GLU A 321 -10.29 -22.58 -4.49
CA GLU A 321 -10.68 -23.98 -4.66
C GLU A 321 -11.99 -24.10 -5.46
N LYS A 322 -12.97 -23.25 -5.16
CA LYS A 322 -14.25 -23.23 -5.86
C LYS A 322 -14.11 -22.76 -7.30
N ILE A 323 -13.38 -21.66 -7.55
CA ILE A 323 -13.10 -21.15 -8.89
C ILE A 323 -12.35 -22.20 -9.73
N PHE A 324 -11.35 -22.87 -9.17
CA PHE A 324 -10.57 -23.88 -9.88
C PHE A 324 -11.40 -25.12 -10.22
N SER A 325 -12.33 -25.50 -9.32
CA SER A 325 -13.31 -26.54 -9.60
C SER A 325 -14.20 -26.15 -10.79
N TYR A 326 -14.74 -24.95 -10.80
CA TYR A 326 -15.59 -24.45 -11.90
C TYR A 326 -14.85 -24.34 -13.22
N LEU A 327 -13.60 -23.86 -13.24
CA LEU A 327 -12.77 -23.84 -14.45
C LEU A 327 -12.54 -25.26 -14.99
N SER A 328 -12.31 -26.24 -14.10
CA SER A 328 -12.17 -27.65 -14.47
C SER A 328 -13.47 -28.25 -15.04
N ILE A 329 -14.64 -27.77 -14.59
CA ILE A 329 -15.96 -28.15 -15.14
C ILE A 329 -16.14 -27.50 -16.52
N LEU A 330 -15.79 -26.21 -16.68
CA LEU A 330 -15.90 -25.47 -17.94
C LEU A 330 -14.98 -26.01 -19.04
N ASP A 331 -13.82 -26.58 -18.68
CA ASP A 331 -12.90 -27.26 -19.63
C ASP A 331 -13.51 -28.56 -20.21
N LYS A 332 -14.57 -29.07 -19.60
CA LYS A 332 -15.32 -30.26 -20.05
C LYS A 332 -16.60 -29.80 -20.79
N LYS A 333 -17.59 -30.68 -20.86
CA LYS A 333 -18.93 -30.31 -21.36
C LYS A 333 -19.86 -30.11 -20.17
N PRO A 334 -19.96 -28.91 -19.59
CA PRO A 334 -20.81 -28.65 -18.43
C PRO A 334 -22.30 -28.86 -18.77
N THR A 335 -23.07 -29.33 -17.79
CA THR A 335 -24.52 -29.35 -17.88
C THR A 335 -25.11 -27.96 -17.72
N GLU A 336 -26.37 -27.78 -18.08
CA GLU A 336 -27.07 -26.50 -17.90
C GLU A 336 -27.19 -26.11 -16.42
N GLU A 337 -27.35 -27.07 -15.53
CA GLU A 337 -27.40 -26.87 -14.09
C GLU A 337 -26.06 -26.33 -13.56
N GLN A 338 -24.93 -26.93 -13.98
CA GLN A 338 -23.60 -26.47 -13.62
C GLN A 338 -23.32 -25.05 -14.11
N LEU A 339 -23.77 -24.70 -15.33
CA LEU A 339 -23.62 -23.34 -15.85
C LEU A 339 -24.41 -22.31 -15.01
N ARG A 340 -25.64 -22.65 -14.59
CA ARG A 340 -26.44 -21.79 -13.70
C ARG A 340 -25.82 -21.64 -12.31
N GLU A 341 -25.26 -22.71 -11.77
CA GLU A 341 -24.52 -22.67 -10.49
C GLU A 341 -23.32 -21.71 -10.58
N ILE A 342 -22.53 -21.81 -11.66
CA ILE A 342 -21.38 -20.94 -11.89
C ILE A 342 -21.84 -19.48 -12.02
N GLU A 343 -22.89 -19.20 -12.77
CA GLU A 343 -23.44 -17.84 -12.90
C GLU A 343 -23.94 -17.28 -11.58
N ALA A 344 -24.61 -18.07 -10.77
CA ALA A 344 -25.06 -17.66 -9.44
C ALA A 344 -23.89 -17.35 -8.49
N PHE A 345 -22.75 -18.02 -8.69
CA PHE A 345 -21.54 -17.76 -7.92
C PHE A 345 -20.86 -16.42 -8.27
N MET A 346 -21.06 -15.89 -9.49
CA MET A 346 -20.34 -14.69 -9.96
C MET A 346 -20.53 -13.49 -9.04
N GLY A 347 -21.70 -13.32 -8.44
CA GLY A 347 -21.96 -12.25 -7.48
C GLY A 347 -21.07 -12.32 -6.23
N GLN A 348 -20.72 -13.53 -5.79
CA GLN A 348 -19.85 -13.73 -4.62
C GLN A 348 -18.40 -13.29 -4.87
N ILE A 349 -17.98 -13.25 -6.13
CA ILE A 349 -16.63 -12.85 -6.55
C ILE A 349 -16.60 -11.45 -7.17
N GLY A 350 -17.59 -10.61 -6.83
CA GLY A 350 -17.57 -9.20 -7.20
C GLY A 350 -17.89 -8.91 -8.67
N TYR A 351 -18.76 -9.71 -9.29
CA TYR A 351 -19.20 -9.51 -10.67
C TYR A 351 -20.73 -9.54 -10.77
N LYS A 352 -21.29 -8.55 -11.45
CA LYS A 352 -22.71 -8.51 -11.86
C LYS A 352 -22.78 -8.44 -13.39
N GLU A 353 -23.50 -9.36 -13.98
CA GLU A 353 -23.68 -9.41 -15.45
C GLU A 353 -24.49 -8.19 -15.94
N ALA A 354 -24.26 -7.78 -17.19
CA ALA A 354 -25.04 -6.76 -17.84
C ALA A 354 -26.52 -7.19 -17.95
N GLU A 355 -27.42 -6.25 -17.70
CA GLU A 355 -28.86 -6.49 -17.85
C GLU A 355 -29.20 -6.92 -19.29
N GLY A 356 -30.01 -7.97 -19.43
CA GLY A 356 -30.42 -8.49 -20.73
C GLY A 356 -29.32 -9.23 -21.50
N LYS A 357 -28.19 -9.55 -20.89
CA LYS A 357 -27.13 -10.33 -21.55
C LYS A 357 -27.65 -11.67 -22.06
N THR A 358 -27.40 -11.95 -23.32
CA THR A 358 -27.74 -13.22 -23.98
C THR A 358 -26.51 -13.78 -24.69
N TYR A 359 -26.49 -15.09 -24.87
CA TYR A 359 -25.41 -15.79 -25.57
C TYR A 359 -25.97 -16.47 -26.83
N LYS A 360 -25.24 -16.40 -27.93
CA LYS A 360 -25.64 -17.03 -29.20
C LYS A 360 -25.74 -18.54 -29.09
N ASN A 361 -24.91 -19.14 -28.24
CA ASN A 361 -24.86 -20.57 -28.00
C ASN A 361 -24.12 -20.88 -26.69
N GLN A 362 -24.21 -22.12 -26.22
CA GLN A 362 -23.56 -22.58 -25.00
C GLN A 362 -22.03 -22.41 -25.03
N LYS A 363 -21.38 -22.56 -26.18
CA LYS A 363 -19.92 -22.39 -26.32
C LYS A 363 -19.49 -20.96 -26.02
N GLU A 364 -20.24 -19.95 -26.48
CA GLU A 364 -19.98 -18.55 -26.17
C GLU A 364 -20.15 -18.27 -24.68
N ARG A 365 -21.20 -18.83 -24.06
CA ARG A 365 -21.45 -18.74 -22.60
C ARG A 365 -20.32 -19.35 -21.80
N ILE A 366 -19.87 -20.55 -22.13
CA ILE A 366 -18.72 -21.24 -21.48
C ILE A 366 -17.46 -20.38 -21.60
N LYS A 367 -17.16 -19.87 -22.80
CA LYS A 367 -15.99 -19.02 -23.03
C LYS A 367 -16.04 -17.75 -22.17
N HIS A 368 -17.20 -17.12 -22.06
CA HIS A 368 -17.38 -15.93 -21.25
C HIS A 368 -17.14 -16.21 -19.76
N LEU A 369 -17.78 -17.24 -19.21
CA LEU A 369 -17.57 -17.64 -17.81
C LEU A 369 -16.12 -18.02 -17.52
N HIS A 370 -15.47 -18.75 -18.43
CA HIS A 370 -14.06 -19.09 -18.31
C HIS A 370 -13.17 -17.82 -18.25
N GLN A 371 -13.42 -16.85 -19.11
CA GLN A 371 -12.67 -15.57 -19.12
C GLN A 371 -12.88 -14.74 -17.85
N LEU A 372 -14.02 -14.86 -17.19
CA LEU A 372 -14.31 -14.18 -15.94
C LEU A 372 -13.63 -14.84 -14.75
N LEU A 373 -13.52 -16.17 -14.76
CA LEU A 373 -12.97 -16.96 -13.66
C LEU A 373 -11.45 -17.16 -13.74
N ASP A 374 -10.86 -17.26 -14.95
CA ASP A 374 -9.41 -17.48 -15.14
C ASP A 374 -8.63 -16.15 -15.04
N ARG A 375 -8.63 -15.59 -13.83
CA ARG A 375 -8.00 -14.31 -13.46
C ARG A 375 -7.31 -14.42 -12.13
N PRO A 376 -6.28 -13.56 -11.87
CA PRO A 376 -5.77 -13.41 -10.51
C PRO A 376 -6.88 -12.91 -9.59
N ILE A 377 -6.81 -13.32 -8.33
CA ILE A 377 -7.79 -12.98 -7.30
C ILE A 377 -7.13 -12.22 -6.15
N ARG A 378 -7.87 -11.28 -5.57
CA ARG A 378 -7.52 -10.63 -4.31
C ARG A 378 -8.70 -10.59 -3.36
N VAL A 379 -8.42 -10.87 -2.10
CA VAL A 379 -9.31 -10.60 -0.97
C VAL A 379 -8.76 -9.40 -0.21
N CYS A 380 -9.56 -8.35 -0.08
CA CYS A 380 -9.14 -7.07 0.49
C CYS A 380 -9.92 -6.79 1.77
N GLY A 381 -9.20 -6.58 2.88
CA GLY A 381 -9.80 -6.07 4.10
C GLY A 381 -10.29 -4.64 3.89
N MET A 382 -11.51 -4.37 4.33
CA MET A 382 -12.13 -3.04 4.31
C MET A 382 -12.47 -2.63 5.73
N VAL A 383 -12.08 -1.45 6.13
CA VAL A 383 -12.41 -0.88 7.44
C VAL A 383 -13.53 0.13 7.32
N LYS A 384 -14.34 0.26 8.36
CA LYS A 384 -15.34 1.29 8.43
C LYS A 384 -14.68 2.67 8.34
N ASN A 385 -15.21 3.54 7.47
CA ASN A 385 -14.67 4.88 7.28
C ASN A 385 -15.13 5.80 8.42
N GLU A 386 -14.17 6.40 9.12
CA GLU A 386 -14.39 7.38 10.18
C GLU A 386 -13.82 8.77 9.82
N GLY A 387 -13.52 8.98 8.53
CA GLY A 387 -12.98 10.23 7.97
C GLY A 387 -11.57 10.12 7.40
N GLU A 388 -11.03 8.90 7.27
CA GLU A 388 -9.71 8.69 6.68
C GLU A 388 -9.74 8.95 5.17
N PRO A 389 -8.70 9.64 4.65
CA PRO A 389 -8.53 9.79 3.22
C PRO A 389 -8.03 8.50 2.60
N GLY A 390 -8.54 8.14 1.43
CA GLY A 390 -8.06 6.97 0.70
C GLY A 390 -9.09 6.45 -0.30
N GLY A 391 -8.76 5.33 -0.93
CA GLY A 391 -9.67 4.64 -1.84
C GLY A 391 -10.74 3.86 -1.07
N GLY A 392 -11.95 3.82 -1.63
CA GLY A 392 -13.08 3.06 -1.09
C GLY A 392 -13.50 1.90 -2.00
N PRO A 393 -14.29 0.96 -1.47
CA PRO A 393 -14.87 -0.15 -2.23
C PRO A 393 -16.14 0.31 -2.97
N PHE A 394 -16.18 0.09 -4.29
CA PHE A 394 -17.31 0.46 -5.13
C PHE A 394 -17.64 -0.63 -6.15
N TRP A 395 -18.90 -0.70 -6.55
CA TRP A 395 -19.32 -1.29 -7.80
C TRP A 395 -19.10 -0.29 -8.92
N VAL A 396 -18.37 -0.70 -9.95
CA VAL A 396 -18.01 0.13 -11.10
C VAL A 396 -18.63 -0.45 -12.35
N LYS A 397 -19.34 0.39 -13.11
CA LYS A 397 -19.94 0.02 -14.38
C LYS A 397 -18.88 -0.08 -15.47
N MET A 398 -18.85 -1.20 -16.13
CA MET A 398 -17.93 -1.48 -17.22
C MET A 398 -18.54 -1.10 -18.58
N LYS A 399 -17.68 -0.91 -19.59
CA LYS A 399 -18.11 -0.55 -20.96
C LYS A 399 -19.04 -1.58 -21.61
N ASP A 400 -19.00 -2.83 -21.17
CA ASP A 400 -19.88 -3.92 -21.63
C ASP A 400 -21.23 -3.98 -20.89
N GLY A 401 -21.47 -3.04 -19.98
CA GLY A 401 -22.68 -2.96 -19.16
C GLY A 401 -22.64 -3.81 -17.88
N SER A 402 -21.65 -4.68 -17.70
CA SER A 402 -21.44 -5.41 -16.44
C SER A 402 -20.97 -4.48 -15.32
N SER A 403 -21.02 -4.92 -14.08
CA SER A 403 -20.44 -4.20 -12.94
C SER A 403 -19.46 -5.08 -12.18
N ARG A 404 -18.40 -4.45 -11.64
CA ARG A 404 -17.36 -5.15 -10.88
C ARG A 404 -16.99 -4.41 -9.62
N LEU A 405 -16.58 -5.14 -8.60
CA LEU A 405 -16.01 -4.56 -7.40
C LEU A 405 -14.60 -4.03 -7.68
N MET A 406 -14.36 -2.78 -7.33
CA MET A 406 -13.07 -2.13 -7.48
C MET A 406 -12.78 -1.21 -6.29
N ILE A 407 -11.50 -1.00 -5.98
CA ILE A 407 -11.04 0.04 -5.07
C ILE A 407 -10.84 1.32 -5.90
N ILE A 408 -11.54 2.39 -5.55
CA ILE A 408 -11.53 3.65 -6.30
C ILE A 408 -11.12 4.79 -5.38
N GLU A 409 -10.19 5.62 -5.84
CA GLU A 409 -9.76 6.85 -5.17
C GLU A 409 -10.51 8.07 -5.71
N SER A 410 -10.63 9.12 -4.90
CA SER A 410 -11.36 10.35 -5.27
C SER A 410 -10.87 10.99 -6.58
N ALA A 411 -9.57 10.88 -6.88
CA ALA A 411 -8.99 11.40 -8.12
C ALA A 411 -9.48 10.68 -9.39
N GLN A 412 -10.05 9.48 -9.25
CA GLN A 412 -10.58 8.68 -10.36
C GLN A 412 -12.06 8.98 -10.66
N ILE A 413 -12.71 9.85 -9.88
CA ILE A 413 -14.15 10.11 -9.95
C ILE A 413 -14.40 11.54 -10.40
N ASN A 414 -15.41 11.76 -11.24
CA ASN A 414 -15.88 13.10 -11.55
C ASN A 414 -16.74 13.67 -10.40
N LEU A 415 -16.07 14.26 -9.39
CA LEU A 415 -16.75 14.87 -8.24
C LEU A 415 -17.57 16.14 -8.58
N LYS A 416 -17.52 16.63 -9.83
CA LYS A 416 -18.42 17.69 -10.32
C LYS A 416 -19.79 17.12 -10.72
N ASP A 417 -19.86 15.85 -11.04
CA ASP A 417 -21.12 15.13 -11.22
C ASP A 417 -21.76 14.85 -9.86
N LYS A 418 -22.98 15.33 -9.67
CA LYS A 418 -23.69 15.25 -8.38
C LYS A 418 -24.01 13.81 -7.95
N GLU A 419 -24.35 12.96 -8.92
CA GLU A 419 -24.68 11.54 -8.64
C GLU A 419 -23.41 10.76 -8.27
N GLN A 420 -22.31 10.94 -9.02
CA GLN A 420 -21.03 10.33 -8.73
C GLN A 420 -20.50 10.79 -7.37
N LYS A 421 -20.57 12.10 -7.08
CA LYS A 421 -20.19 12.65 -5.78
C LYS A 421 -21.03 12.07 -4.65
N LYS A 422 -22.36 11.98 -4.83
CA LYS A 422 -23.26 11.38 -3.82
C LYS A 422 -22.90 9.94 -3.54
N MET A 423 -22.62 9.11 -4.55
CA MET A 423 -22.20 7.73 -4.38
C MET A 423 -20.88 7.64 -3.61
N PHE A 424 -19.92 8.51 -3.93
CA PHE A 424 -18.64 8.58 -3.23
C PHE A 424 -18.82 8.96 -1.74
N ASP A 425 -19.58 9.98 -1.46
CA ASP A 425 -19.84 10.47 -0.09
C ASP A 425 -20.62 9.45 0.77
N HIS A 426 -21.35 8.52 0.15
CA HIS A 426 -22.09 7.44 0.84
C HIS A 426 -21.25 6.16 1.04
N SER A 427 -19.98 6.18 0.70
CA SER A 427 -19.10 5.04 1.00
C SER A 427 -18.96 4.84 2.50
N THR A 428 -19.28 3.64 2.96
CA THR A 428 -19.24 3.28 4.38
C THR A 428 -17.90 2.72 4.84
N HIS A 429 -17.04 2.35 3.90
CA HIS A 429 -15.75 1.70 4.15
C HIS A 429 -14.66 2.30 3.28
N PHE A 430 -13.42 2.12 3.71
CA PHE A 430 -12.25 2.46 2.91
C PHE A 430 -11.21 1.33 2.91
N ASN A 431 -10.26 1.41 1.98
CA ASN A 431 -9.18 0.44 1.80
C ASN A 431 -7.96 0.79 2.67
N PRO A 432 -7.66 0.01 3.72
CA PRO A 432 -6.47 0.22 4.54
C PRO A 432 -5.18 -0.30 3.88
N VAL A 433 -5.27 -0.83 2.65
CA VAL A 433 -4.22 -1.61 1.96
C VAL A 433 -3.85 -2.86 2.76
N ASP A 434 -4.86 -3.70 2.96
CA ASP A 434 -4.74 -5.01 3.59
C ASP A 434 -5.26 -6.08 2.61
N LEU A 435 -4.36 -6.62 1.76
CA LEU A 435 -4.71 -7.51 0.68
C LEU A 435 -4.06 -8.88 0.84
N VAL A 436 -4.79 -9.90 0.39
CA VAL A 436 -4.25 -11.26 0.18
C VAL A 436 -4.55 -11.67 -1.26
N CYS A 437 -3.52 -12.03 -2.01
CA CYS A 437 -3.56 -12.23 -3.45
C CYS A 437 -3.20 -13.66 -3.84
N GLY A 438 -3.97 -14.24 -4.77
CA GLY A 438 -3.64 -15.48 -5.48
C GLY A 438 -3.28 -15.15 -6.93
N VAL A 439 -2.07 -15.49 -7.33
CA VAL A 439 -1.47 -15.08 -8.63
C VAL A 439 -1.18 -16.25 -9.58
N LYS A 440 -1.65 -17.45 -9.24
CA LYS A 440 -1.57 -18.66 -10.10
C LYS A 440 -2.96 -19.13 -10.50
N ASN A 441 -3.05 -19.65 -11.71
CA ASN A 441 -4.30 -20.24 -12.22
C ASN A 441 -4.48 -21.69 -11.75
N TYR A 442 -5.63 -22.29 -12.06
CA TYR A 442 -6.00 -23.66 -11.68
C TYR A 442 -5.09 -24.77 -12.25
N LYS A 443 -4.18 -24.43 -13.19
CA LYS A 443 -3.13 -25.32 -13.71
C LYS A 443 -1.77 -25.09 -13.05
N GLY A 444 -1.72 -24.29 -11.98
CA GLY A 444 -0.51 -23.94 -11.25
C GLY A 444 0.41 -22.95 -11.98
N LYS A 445 0.00 -22.42 -13.14
CA LYS A 445 0.77 -21.44 -13.91
C LYS A 445 0.51 -20.03 -13.38
N LYS A 446 1.58 -19.29 -13.17
CA LYS A 446 1.48 -17.88 -12.80
C LYS A 446 0.82 -17.06 -13.92
N PHE A 447 -0.08 -16.14 -13.54
CA PHE A 447 -0.66 -15.17 -14.45
C PHE A 447 0.40 -14.14 -14.89
N ASP A 448 0.26 -13.63 -16.11
CA ASP A 448 0.93 -12.43 -16.59
C ASP A 448 0.11 -11.23 -16.10
N LEU A 449 0.52 -10.65 -14.96
CA LEU A 449 -0.27 -9.64 -14.25
C LEU A 449 -0.44 -8.34 -15.06
N GLU A 450 0.48 -8.05 -15.99
CA GLU A 450 0.39 -6.86 -16.86
C GLU A 450 -0.86 -6.89 -17.74
N LYS A 451 -1.36 -8.08 -18.12
CA LYS A 451 -2.57 -8.24 -18.93
C LYS A 451 -3.86 -7.86 -18.19
N PHE A 452 -3.79 -7.71 -16.88
CA PHE A 452 -4.93 -7.39 -16.04
C PHE A 452 -4.95 -5.94 -15.55
N ILE A 453 -4.00 -5.12 -16.01
CA ILE A 453 -3.97 -3.67 -15.76
C ILE A 453 -5.04 -2.99 -16.62
N ALA A 454 -5.69 -1.96 -16.09
CA ALA A 454 -6.51 -1.00 -16.84
C ALA A 454 -5.68 0.28 -17.07
N PRO A 455 -4.96 0.39 -18.20
CA PRO A 455 -4.02 1.49 -18.42
C PRO A 455 -4.72 2.86 -18.52
N GLU A 456 -6.01 2.87 -18.82
CA GLU A 456 -6.87 4.06 -18.86
C GLU A 456 -7.23 4.62 -17.49
N GLN A 457 -6.85 3.95 -16.40
CA GLN A 457 -7.11 4.36 -15.01
C GLN A 457 -5.90 5.01 -14.34
N GLY A 458 -4.94 5.51 -15.11
CA GLY A 458 -3.92 6.42 -14.61
C GLY A 458 -4.51 7.79 -14.29
N PHE A 459 -3.70 8.69 -13.79
CA PHE A 459 -4.12 10.07 -13.54
C PHE A 459 -2.97 11.07 -13.67
N ILE A 460 -3.31 12.34 -13.92
CA ILE A 460 -2.36 13.43 -14.02
C ILE A 460 -2.43 14.24 -12.73
N THR A 461 -1.27 14.47 -12.11
CA THR A 461 -1.13 15.27 -10.91
C THR A 461 -0.24 16.47 -11.17
N HIS A 462 -0.45 17.54 -10.38
CA HIS A 462 0.40 18.70 -10.35
C HIS A 462 1.37 18.56 -9.16
N LYS A 463 2.67 18.76 -9.42
CA LYS A 463 3.73 18.69 -8.40
C LYS A 463 4.66 19.88 -8.57
N SER A 464 5.52 20.12 -7.61
CA SER A 464 6.58 21.13 -7.72
C SER A 464 7.93 20.48 -8.05
N TYR A 465 8.68 21.11 -8.93
CA TYR A 465 10.07 20.79 -9.24
C TYR A 465 10.91 22.06 -9.27
N LYS A 466 11.85 22.19 -8.35
CA LYS A 466 12.70 23.40 -8.19
C LYS A 466 11.87 24.71 -8.16
N GLY A 467 10.76 24.69 -7.40
CA GLY A 467 9.86 25.83 -7.24
C GLY A 467 8.93 26.12 -8.43
N LYS A 468 8.94 25.30 -9.47
CA LYS A 468 8.04 25.42 -10.63
C LYS A 468 6.97 24.33 -10.60
N GLU A 469 5.75 24.67 -10.98
CA GLU A 469 4.69 23.69 -11.17
C GLU A 469 4.96 22.83 -12.40
N ILE A 470 4.73 21.53 -12.25
CA ILE A 470 4.90 20.53 -13.32
C ILE A 470 3.70 19.58 -13.33
N LYS A 471 3.41 19.03 -14.51
CA LYS A 471 2.43 17.95 -14.67
C LYS A 471 3.17 16.61 -14.67
N VAL A 472 2.66 15.65 -13.91
CA VAL A 472 3.21 14.29 -13.79
C VAL A 472 2.09 13.29 -13.99
N GLN A 473 2.33 12.27 -14.81
CA GLN A 473 1.43 11.14 -14.92
C GLN A 473 1.80 10.10 -13.87
N GLU A 474 0.80 9.61 -13.15
CA GLU A 474 0.92 8.41 -12.32
C GLU A 474 0.27 7.22 -13.03
N LEU A 475 0.93 6.07 -12.95
CA LEU A 475 0.41 4.82 -13.48
C LEU A 475 -0.85 4.40 -12.69
N PRO A 476 -1.73 3.56 -13.26
CA PRO A 476 -2.86 2.98 -12.52
C PRO A 476 -2.38 2.39 -11.20
N GLY A 477 -2.91 2.87 -10.08
CA GLY A 477 -2.43 2.50 -8.74
C GLY A 477 -2.47 1.00 -8.49
N LEU A 478 -1.55 0.45 -7.67
CA LEU A 478 -1.37 -0.98 -7.47
C LEU A 478 -2.69 -1.68 -7.10
N TRP A 479 -3.41 -1.16 -6.12
CA TRP A 479 -4.70 -1.71 -5.66
C TRP A 479 -5.93 -1.13 -6.37
N ASN A 480 -5.73 -0.19 -7.31
CA ASN A 480 -6.78 0.42 -8.14
C ASN A 480 -6.72 -0.16 -9.56
N GLY A 481 -6.33 0.65 -10.53
CA GLY A 481 -6.30 0.32 -11.94
C GLY A 481 -5.32 -0.80 -12.33
N ALA A 482 -4.22 -1.00 -11.58
CA ALA A 482 -3.29 -2.09 -11.86
C ALA A 482 -3.89 -3.48 -11.56
N MET A 483 -4.87 -3.55 -10.66
CA MET A 483 -5.62 -4.78 -10.34
C MET A 483 -7.10 -4.70 -10.75
N ALA A 484 -7.47 -3.77 -11.65
CA ALA A 484 -8.86 -3.54 -12.04
C ALA A 484 -9.54 -4.76 -12.67
N ASN A 485 -8.77 -5.59 -13.40
CA ASN A 485 -9.29 -6.79 -14.04
C ASN A 485 -9.08 -8.07 -13.23
N TRP A 486 -8.72 -7.96 -11.95
CA TRP A 486 -8.65 -9.09 -11.02
C TRP A 486 -10.06 -9.42 -10.47
N ILE A 487 -10.25 -10.66 -10.09
CA ILE A 487 -11.36 -11.00 -9.20
C ILE A 487 -11.10 -10.30 -7.86
N THR A 488 -12.05 -9.48 -7.43
CA THR A 488 -11.92 -8.66 -6.22
C THR A 488 -13.04 -8.97 -5.24
N VAL A 489 -12.67 -9.37 -4.03
CA VAL A 489 -13.59 -9.66 -2.94
C VAL A 489 -13.24 -8.76 -1.75
N PHE A 490 -14.24 -8.12 -1.18
CA PHE A 490 -14.10 -7.26 -0.01
C PHE A 490 -14.61 -7.97 1.24
N VAL A 491 -13.84 -7.87 2.31
CA VAL A 491 -14.18 -8.44 3.63
C VAL A 491 -14.04 -7.34 4.67
N GLU A 492 -15.06 -7.14 5.50
CA GLU A 492 -14.98 -6.20 6.62
C GLU A 492 -13.94 -6.68 7.64
N VAL A 493 -13.05 -5.77 8.03
CA VAL A 493 -12.08 -5.97 9.11
C VAL A 493 -12.18 -4.82 10.11
N PRO A 494 -11.90 -5.05 11.40
CA PRO A 494 -12.03 -4.00 12.40
C PRO A 494 -10.99 -2.89 12.21
N LEU A 495 -11.32 -1.67 12.63
CA LEU A 495 -10.44 -0.50 12.55
C LEU A 495 -9.10 -0.74 13.27
N THR A 496 -9.06 -1.60 14.28
CA THR A 496 -7.84 -2.00 14.98
C THR A 496 -6.78 -2.64 14.09
N THR A 497 -7.12 -3.10 12.88
CA THR A 497 -6.16 -3.58 11.88
C THR A 497 -5.49 -2.45 11.09
N PHE A 498 -5.97 -1.21 11.23
CA PHE A 498 -5.46 -0.04 10.52
C PHE A 498 -5.03 1.06 11.48
N THR A 499 -3.75 1.09 11.79
CA THR A 499 -3.13 2.04 12.71
C THR A 499 -1.84 2.62 12.09
N PRO A 500 -1.95 3.32 10.95
CA PRO A 500 -0.77 3.82 10.27
C PRO A 500 -0.12 4.99 11.01
N VAL A 501 1.19 5.02 11.02
CA VAL A 501 1.97 6.19 11.45
C VAL A 501 2.15 7.11 10.24
N LYS A 502 1.34 8.14 10.10
CA LYS A 502 1.44 9.12 9.00
C LYS A 502 2.34 10.30 9.37
N THR A 503 2.25 10.76 10.61
CA THR A 503 3.07 11.84 11.17
C THR A 503 3.82 11.33 12.41
N VAL A 504 4.81 12.07 12.88
CA VAL A 504 5.53 11.75 14.13
C VAL A 504 4.60 11.75 15.34
N PHE A 505 3.54 12.53 15.31
CA PHE A 505 2.55 12.63 16.38
C PHE A 505 1.73 11.35 16.55
N ASP A 506 1.59 10.54 15.50
CA ASP A 506 0.90 9.26 15.60
C ASP A 506 1.59 8.28 16.56
N LEU A 507 2.91 8.43 16.77
CA LEU A 507 3.66 7.63 17.73
C LEU A 507 3.22 7.87 19.18
N PHE A 508 2.54 8.98 19.47
CA PHE A 508 1.97 9.27 20.79
C PHE A 508 0.61 8.60 21.01
N ARG A 509 -0.04 8.09 19.97
CA ARG A 509 -1.32 7.41 20.10
C ARG A 509 -1.17 6.16 20.96
N PHE A 510 -2.22 5.86 21.75
CA PHE A 510 -2.23 4.70 22.64
C PHE A 510 -1.92 3.38 21.91
N GLU A 511 -2.39 3.24 20.68
CA GLU A 511 -2.19 2.04 19.83
C GLU A 511 -0.71 1.75 19.61
N HIS A 512 0.13 2.79 19.47
CA HIS A 512 1.57 2.69 19.22
C HIS A 512 2.42 2.59 20.50
N ARG A 513 1.85 2.92 21.65
CA ARG A 513 2.56 2.85 22.93
C ARG A 513 2.50 1.43 23.49
N ASN A 514 3.64 0.85 23.82
CA ASN A 514 3.69 -0.48 24.44
C ASN A 514 3.52 -0.42 25.97
N VAL A 515 2.52 0.32 26.41
CA VAL A 515 2.13 0.45 27.83
C VAL A 515 0.75 -0.16 28.03
N LEU A 516 0.58 -0.91 29.11
CA LEU A 516 -0.74 -1.39 29.52
C LEU A 516 -1.56 -0.18 29.97
N LYS A 517 -2.84 -0.12 29.59
CA LYS A 517 -3.79 0.79 30.27
C LYS A 517 -3.76 0.44 31.77
N LYS A 518 -3.40 1.41 32.59
CA LYS A 518 -3.60 1.29 34.03
C LYS A 518 -5.08 1.33 34.35
#